data_baf40582c21ae6333ccfe57d154a9d7b
#
_entry.id   baf40582c21ae6333ccfe57d154a9d7b
#
_cell.length_a   1.000
_cell.length_b   1.000
_cell.length_c   1.000
_cell.angle_alpha   90.00
_cell.angle_beta   90.00
_cell.angle_gamma   90.00
#
_symmetry.space_group_name_H-M   'P 1'
#
loop_
_entity.id
_entity.type
_entity.pdbx_description
1 polymer ?
#
loop_
_entity_poly.entity_id
_entity_poly.type
_entity_poly.pdbx_seq_one_letter_code
_entity_poly.pdbx_strand_id
1 'polypeptide(L)'
;ANELKASGIVESRIIYLDLDKREYRNVATADQLESLIMSKCETKEMKYLFIDEVQNVKDFETVINGFRTDGNWSIFITGSNSYLLSGELVTKLTGRYIEFEIFPLNFQEYEGMKAFFGKPINSNPMIELTNYILEGGFPRAILFDDMADKRKYVQGVVSEIFEKDIRKRLKIKNKENFETVRKYVINNFGATTSLNNICDAIRKNGTPINSSTVSKYIKALIDAKILYECPRFDMKSKRSISGEKKYYLADLSFYYAENTDNKINYGPVLENIVYIYAKSLDYSVSVGRFGKFECDFIVRGTDMQYA
;
A
#
# COMPACT_ATOMS: atom_id res chain seq x y z
N ALA A 1 7.54 20.14 -1.56
CA ALA A 1 7.56 21.50 -2.13
C ALA A 1 7.67 22.57 -1.02
N ASN A 2 6.82 22.56 0.00
CA ASN A 2 6.83 23.59 1.07
C ASN A 2 8.16 23.62 1.85
N GLU A 3 8.74 22.46 2.14
CA GLU A 3 10.02 22.36 2.82
C GLU A 3 11.19 22.96 1.99
N LEU A 4 11.18 22.75 0.67
CA LEU A 4 12.14 23.38 -0.23
C LEU A 4 12.01 24.90 -0.22
N LYS A 5 10.77 25.43 -0.22
CA LYS A 5 10.53 26.88 -0.08
C LYS A 5 11.04 27.40 1.27
N ALA A 6 10.79 26.68 2.35
CA ALA A 6 11.30 27.00 3.69
C ALA A 6 12.84 26.97 3.76
N SER A 7 13.48 26.12 2.95
CA SER A 7 14.95 26.03 2.82
C SER A 7 15.54 27.08 1.88
N GLY A 8 14.74 28.05 1.40
CA GLY A 8 15.21 29.16 0.55
C GLY A 8 15.26 28.87 -0.94
N ILE A 9 14.70 27.74 -1.41
CA ILE A 9 14.60 27.46 -2.84
C ILE A 9 13.52 28.36 -3.45
N VAL A 10 13.87 29.12 -4.47
CA VAL A 10 12.94 30.02 -5.17
C VAL A 10 11.85 29.24 -5.90
N GLU A 11 10.64 29.78 -5.93
CA GLU A 11 9.46 29.10 -6.46
C GLU A 11 9.58 28.72 -7.94
N SER A 12 10.25 29.53 -8.75
CA SER A 12 10.53 29.27 -10.18
C SER A 12 11.34 27.99 -10.44
N ARG A 13 11.97 27.42 -9.41
CA ARG A 13 12.70 26.15 -9.46
C ARG A 13 11.89 24.94 -9.03
N ILE A 14 10.67 25.15 -8.56
CA ILE A 14 9.79 24.10 -8.03
C ILE A 14 8.57 23.96 -8.95
N ILE A 15 8.51 22.85 -9.67
CA ILE A 15 7.39 22.53 -10.56
C ILE A 15 6.55 21.45 -9.88
N TYR A 16 5.29 21.73 -9.61
CA TYR A 16 4.33 20.78 -9.03
C TYR A 16 3.16 20.58 -9.99
N LEU A 17 2.94 19.33 -10.41
CA LEU A 17 1.88 18.92 -11.32
C LEU A 17 1.03 17.86 -10.63
N ASP A 18 -0.22 18.15 -10.38
CA ASP A 18 -1.23 17.22 -9.88
C ASP A 18 -2.13 16.84 -11.06
N LEU A 19 -1.84 15.70 -11.68
CA LEU A 19 -2.47 15.25 -12.93
C LEU A 19 -3.92 14.80 -12.75
N ASP A 20 -4.44 14.72 -11.52
CA ASP A 20 -5.87 14.53 -11.26
C ASP A 20 -6.67 15.83 -11.39
N LYS A 21 -6.00 16.99 -11.37
CA LYS A 21 -6.68 18.27 -11.51
C LYS A 21 -7.27 18.48 -12.90
N ARG A 22 -8.43 19.11 -12.92
CA ARG A 22 -9.14 19.43 -14.15
C ARG A 22 -8.29 20.17 -15.20
N GLU A 23 -7.38 21.01 -14.76
CA GLU A 23 -6.49 21.80 -15.66
C GLU A 23 -5.55 20.92 -16.48
N TYR A 24 -5.18 19.73 -15.96
CA TYR A 24 -4.26 18.78 -16.60
C TYR A 24 -4.95 17.60 -17.29
N ARG A 25 -6.28 17.55 -17.33
CA ARG A 25 -7.05 16.42 -17.92
C ARG A 25 -6.69 16.08 -19.38
N ASN A 26 -6.11 17.03 -20.11
CA ASN A 26 -5.71 16.84 -21.50
C ASN A 26 -4.25 16.38 -21.64
N VAL A 27 -3.51 16.27 -20.53
CA VAL A 27 -2.12 15.79 -20.51
C VAL A 27 -2.15 14.28 -20.42
N ALA A 28 -2.17 13.60 -21.56
CA ALA A 28 -2.34 12.14 -21.63
C ALA A 28 -1.16 11.41 -22.30
N THR A 29 -0.23 12.15 -22.92
CA THR A 29 0.92 11.59 -23.64
C THR A 29 2.24 12.17 -23.14
N ALA A 30 3.34 11.45 -23.40
CA ALA A 30 4.69 11.87 -23.08
C ALA A 30 5.01 13.27 -23.60
N ASP A 31 4.73 13.55 -24.89
CA ASP A 31 5.01 14.84 -25.53
C ASP A 31 4.25 16.01 -24.88
N GLN A 32 3.00 15.76 -24.46
CA GLN A 32 2.20 16.77 -23.74
C GLN A 32 2.75 17.04 -22.35
N LEU A 33 3.19 16.01 -21.65
CA LEU A 33 3.82 16.14 -20.32
C LEU A 33 5.15 16.91 -20.44
N GLU A 34 6.00 16.55 -21.40
CA GLU A 34 7.27 17.22 -21.64
C GLU A 34 7.06 18.70 -21.96
N SER A 35 6.15 19.00 -22.89
CA SER A 35 5.80 20.38 -23.27
C SER A 35 5.28 21.18 -22.07
N LEU A 36 4.45 20.58 -21.21
CA LEU A 36 3.94 21.22 -20.01
C LEU A 36 5.07 21.53 -19.02
N ILE A 37 5.97 20.58 -18.76
CA ILE A 37 7.10 20.78 -17.86
C ILE A 37 8.00 21.88 -18.39
N MET A 38 8.34 21.85 -19.68
CA MET A 38 9.19 22.84 -20.31
C MET A 38 8.56 24.25 -20.31
N SER A 39 7.24 24.36 -20.47
CA SER A 39 6.54 25.66 -20.39
C SER A 39 6.61 26.33 -19.02
N LYS A 40 6.83 25.52 -17.97
CA LYS A 40 6.99 25.99 -16.57
C LYS A 40 8.46 26.15 -16.16
N CYS A 41 9.39 25.84 -17.07
CA CYS A 41 10.82 25.81 -16.78
C CYS A 41 11.44 27.17 -17.15
N GLU A 42 11.67 28.02 -16.15
CA GLU A 42 12.20 29.38 -16.32
C GLU A 42 13.72 29.50 -16.09
N THR A 43 14.37 28.43 -15.64
CA THR A 43 15.77 28.48 -15.22
C THR A 43 16.59 27.29 -15.71
N LYS A 44 17.89 27.49 -15.85
CA LYS A 44 18.87 26.44 -16.14
C LYS A 44 19.48 25.81 -14.88
N GLU A 45 19.18 26.35 -13.72
CA GLU A 45 19.66 25.81 -12.45
C GLU A 45 19.00 24.49 -12.10
N MET A 46 19.41 23.90 -10.96
CA MET A 46 18.78 22.69 -10.39
C MET A 46 17.29 22.91 -10.15
N LYS A 47 16.45 22.05 -10.70
CA LYS A 47 14.98 22.10 -10.63
C LYS A 47 14.43 20.93 -9.84
N TYR A 48 13.30 21.14 -9.22
CA TYR A 48 12.57 20.14 -8.43
C TYR A 48 11.21 19.92 -9.08
N LEU A 49 11.03 18.72 -9.64
CA LEU A 49 9.81 18.34 -10.35
C LEU A 49 9.03 17.33 -9.49
N PHE A 50 7.81 17.70 -9.16
CA PHE A 50 6.84 16.85 -8.47
C PHE A 50 5.68 16.57 -9.40
N ILE A 51 5.42 15.29 -9.68
CA ILE A 51 4.28 14.85 -10.51
C ILE A 51 3.44 13.89 -9.69
N ASP A 52 2.22 14.29 -9.40
CA ASP A 52 1.23 13.47 -8.71
C ASP A 52 0.36 12.74 -9.74
N GLU A 53 0.03 11.46 -9.47
CA GLU A 53 -0.75 10.57 -10.34
C GLU A 53 -0.16 10.43 -11.76
N VAL A 54 1.15 10.20 -11.85
CA VAL A 54 1.92 10.17 -13.10
C VAL A 54 1.41 9.10 -14.09
N GLN A 55 0.76 8.03 -13.62
CA GLN A 55 0.16 6.99 -14.46
C GLN A 55 -0.99 7.49 -15.35
N ASN A 56 -1.50 8.69 -15.13
CA ASN A 56 -2.48 9.31 -16.02
C ASN A 56 -1.89 9.68 -17.40
N VAL A 57 -0.55 9.68 -17.52
CA VAL A 57 0.16 9.97 -18.76
C VAL A 57 0.78 8.69 -19.33
N LYS A 58 0.46 8.40 -20.57
CA LYS A 58 1.04 7.24 -21.27
C LYS A 58 2.52 7.51 -21.62
N ASP A 59 3.37 6.49 -21.44
CA ASP A 59 4.81 6.52 -21.73
C ASP A 59 5.58 7.62 -20.96
N PHE A 60 5.08 8.04 -19.78
CA PHE A 60 5.70 9.06 -18.93
C PHE A 60 7.16 8.75 -18.58
N GLU A 61 7.53 7.47 -18.52
CA GLU A 61 8.87 7.00 -18.15
C GLU A 61 9.95 7.52 -19.09
N THR A 62 9.60 7.74 -20.36
CA THR A 62 10.53 8.31 -21.36
C THR A 62 10.87 9.75 -21.02
N VAL A 63 9.88 10.54 -20.62
CA VAL A 63 10.03 11.94 -20.20
C VAL A 63 10.86 12.03 -18.92
N ILE A 64 10.50 11.23 -17.91
CA ILE A 64 11.23 11.20 -16.63
C ILE A 64 12.69 10.81 -16.84
N ASN A 65 12.95 9.79 -17.68
CA ASN A 65 14.32 9.40 -18.00
C ASN A 65 15.09 10.47 -18.78
N GLY A 66 14.45 11.21 -19.69
CA GLY A 66 15.02 12.35 -20.39
C GLY A 66 15.51 13.42 -19.42
N PHE A 67 14.61 13.96 -18.60
CA PHE A 67 14.96 14.99 -17.60
C PHE A 67 16.01 14.51 -16.59
N ARG A 68 15.95 13.24 -16.17
CA ARG A 68 16.99 12.66 -15.33
C ARG A 68 18.36 12.68 -16.00
N THR A 69 18.40 12.41 -17.29
CA THR A 69 19.67 12.36 -18.06
C THR A 69 20.28 13.77 -18.24
N ASP A 70 19.46 14.79 -18.27
CA ASP A 70 19.91 16.20 -18.33
C ASP A 70 20.71 16.63 -17.11
N GLY A 71 20.58 15.90 -15.96
CA GLY A 71 21.44 16.02 -14.78
C GLY A 71 21.15 17.20 -13.84
N ASN A 72 20.24 18.10 -14.19
CA ASN A 72 19.87 19.28 -13.38
C ASN A 72 18.42 19.22 -12.86
N TRP A 73 17.92 18.01 -12.63
CA TRP A 73 16.59 17.74 -12.13
C TRP A 73 16.60 16.81 -10.92
N SER A 74 15.86 17.18 -9.88
CA SER A 74 15.45 16.29 -8.79
C SER A 74 13.97 15.98 -8.99
N ILE A 75 13.63 14.71 -9.26
CA ILE A 75 12.31 14.31 -9.74
C ILE A 75 11.64 13.44 -8.70
N PHE A 76 10.43 13.81 -8.32
CA PHE A 76 9.55 13.07 -7.41
C PHE A 76 8.26 12.76 -8.15
N ILE A 77 7.92 11.50 -8.23
CA ILE A 77 6.67 11.05 -8.87
C ILE A 77 5.85 10.26 -7.85
N THR A 78 4.54 10.43 -7.89
CA THR A 78 3.61 9.56 -7.16
C THR A 78 2.67 8.87 -8.13
N GLY A 79 2.05 7.80 -7.66
CA GLY A 79 1.02 7.10 -8.40
C GLY A 79 0.55 5.86 -7.67
N SER A 80 -0.56 5.27 -8.13
CA SER A 80 -1.05 4.03 -7.55
C SER A 80 -0.03 2.90 -7.74
N ASN A 81 0.24 2.13 -6.67
CA ASN A 81 1.26 1.08 -6.65
C ASN A 81 1.08 0.03 -7.74
N SER A 82 -0.16 -0.34 -8.04
CA SER A 82 -0.45 -1.35 -9.05
C SER A 82 0.06 -0.97 -10.45
N TYR A 83 0.17 0.34 -10.72
CA TYR A 83 0.67 0.85 -11.99
C TYR A 83 2.19 1.06 -11.96
N LEU A 84 2.72 1.68 -10.91
CA LEU A 84 4.16 1.97 -10.77
C LEU A 84 4.99 0.67 -10.65
N LEU A 85 4.42 -0.39 -10.07
CA LEU A 85 5.05 -1.73 -10.01
C LEU A 85 4.88 -2.55 -11.29
N SER A 86 4.14 -2.06 -12.30
CA SER A 86 3.98 -2.80 -13.56
C SER A 86 5.17 -2.63 -14.48
N GLY A 87 5.71 -3.76 -14.90
CA GLY A 87 6.77 -4.09 -15.83
C GLY A 87 7.53 -3.00 -16.60
N GLU A 88 6.91 -1.94 -17.05
CA GLU A 88 7.57 -0.91 -17.86
C GLU A 88 8.36 0.10 -17.01
N LEU A 89 7.83 0.56 -15.89
CA LEU A 89 8.59 1.40 -14.96
C LEU A 89 9.80 0.64 -14.42
N VAL A 90 9.56 -0.60 -13.98
CA VAL A 90 10.63 -1.47 -13.50
C VAL A 90 11.70 -1.68 -14.57
N THR A 91 11.35 -1.89 -15.84
CA THR A 91 12.35 -2.14 -16.89
C THR A 91 13.08 -0.88 -17.35
N LYS A 92 12.39 0.25 -17.48
CA LYS A 92 12.99 1.51 -18.01
C LYS A 92 13.76 2.32 -16.96
N LEU A 93 13.37 2.23 -15.69
CA LEU A 93 13.96 3.02 -14.60
C LEU A 93 14.66 2.18 -13.52
N THR A 94 14.77 0.85 -13.67
CA THR A 94 15.42 -0.04 -12.69
C THR A 94 16.82 0.45 -12.31
N GLY A 95 17.08 0.52 -11.00
CA GLY A 95 18.35 0.98 -10.45
C GLY A 95 18.58 2.51 -10.56
N ARG A 96 17.56 3.27 -10.93
CA ARG A 96 17.66 4.72 -11.19
C ARG A 96 16.70 5.55 -10.33
N TYR A 97 16.00 4.93 -9.38
CA TYR A 97 15.09 5.59 -8.44
C TYR A 97 15.17 4.95 -7.06
N ILE A 98 14.70 5.67 -6.08
CA ILE A 98 14.45 5.18 -4.72
C ILE A 98 12.93 5.17 -4.54
N GLU A 99 12.39 4.07 -4.04
CA GLU A 99 10.97 3.91 -3.77
C GLU A 99 10.69 4.21 -2.30
N PHE A 100 9.67 5.02 -2.06
CA PHE A 100 9.10 5.26 -0.75
C PHE A 100 7.66 4.76 -0.74
N GLU A 101 7.39 3.74 0.06
CA GLU A 101 6.04 3.23 0.25
C GLU A 101 5.32 4.02 1.35
N ILE A 102 4.13 4.53 1.04
CA ILE A 102 3.29 5.26 2.01
C ILE A 102 2.26 4.29 2.57
N PHE A 103 2.34 4.07 3.87
CA PHE A 103 1.41 3.22 4.62
C PHE A 103 0.22 4.03 5.14
N PRO A 104 -0.91 3.38 5.48
CA PRO A 104 -1.92 3.99 6.34
C PRO A 104 -1.29 4.47 7.65
N LEU A 105 -1.94 5.42 8.33
CA LEU A 105 -1.43 5.98 9.58
C LEU A 105 -1.20 4.87 10.62
N ASN A 106 -0.05 4.89 11.27
CA ASN A 106 0.15 4.11 12.49
C ASN A 106 -0.62 4.73 13.67
N PHE A 107 -0.62 4.06 14.83
CA PHE A 107 -1.40 4.52 15.98
C PHE A 107 -1.02 5.95 16.44
N GLN A 108 0.26 6.27 16.48
CA GLN A 108 0.73 7.60 16.90
C GLN A 108 0.35 8.68 15.85
N GLU A 109 0.48 8.36 14.57
CA GLU A 109 0.06 9.26 13.48
C GLU A 109 -1.46 9.45 13.46
N TYR A 110 -2.24 8.41 13.77
CA TYR A 110 -3.69 8.49 13.92
C TYR A 110 -4.08 9.46 15.04
N GLU A 111 -3.46 9.36 16.23
CA GLU A 111 -3.70 10.31 17.31
C GLU A 111 -3.30 11.74 16.92
N GLY A 112 -2.13 11.91 16.26
CA GLY A 112 -1.67 13.19 15.76
C GLY A 112 -2.63 13.82 14.73
N MET A 113 -3.18 13.00 13.83
CA MET A 113 -4.15 13.46 12.83
C MET A 113 -5.49 13.85 13.49
N LYS A 114 -5.96 13.08 14.49
CA LYS A 114 -7.15 13.46 15.28
C LYS A 114 -6.94 14.80 15.98
N ALA A 115 -5.79 15.00 16.62
CA ALA A 115 -5.45 16.26 17.27
C ALA A 115 -5.43 17.42 16.26
N PHE A 116 -4.83 17.22 15.09
CA PHE A 116 -4.78 18.25 14.04
C PHE A 116 -6.17 18.69 13.56
N PHE A 117 -7.11 17.74 13.45
CA PHE A 117 -8.50 18.04 13.04
C PHE A 117 -9.43 18.38 14.22
N GLY A 118 -8.92 18.51 15.44
CA GLY A 118 -9.73 18.80 16.62
C GLY A 118 -10.72 17.68 16.97
N LYS A 119 -10.42 16.44 16.58
CA LYS A 119 -11.24 15.26 16.93
C LYS A 119 -10.91 14.79 18.35
N PRO A 120 -11.90 14.27 19.10
CA PRO A 120 -11.65 13.80 20.45
C PRO A 120 -10.71 12.60 20.49
N ILE A 121 -9.74 12.63 21.40
CA ILE A 121 -8.84 11.52 21.71
C ILE A 121 -9.21 11.03 23.11
N ASN A 122 -9.38 9.72 23.26
CA ASN A 122 -9.70 9.15 24.58
C ASN A 122 -8.45 9.20 25.47
N SER A 123 -8.63 9.64 26.72
CA SER A 123 -7.54 9.71 27.70
C SER A 123 -7.05 8.32 28.16
N ASN A 124 -7.85 7.28 27.96
CA ASN A 124 -7.41 5.89 28.17
C ASN A 124 -6.80 5.33 26.88
N PRO A 125 -5.47 5.06 26.84
CA PRO A 125 -4.79 4.59 25.64
C PRO A 125 -5.35 3.27 25.08
N MET A 126 -5.85 2.39 25.96
CA MET A 126 -6.45 1.11 25.52
C MET A 126 -7.77 1.31 24.78
N ILE A 127 -8.56 2.31 25.18
CA ILE A 127 -9.80 2.65 24.46
C ILE A 127 -9.44 3.30 23.13
N GLU A 128 -8.45 4.20 23.12
CA GLU A 128 -8.02 4.84 21.89
C GLU A 128 -7.39 3.85 20.90
N LEU A 129 -6.60 2.90 21.39
CA LEU A 129 -6.10 1.78 20.57
C LEU A 129 -7.26 0.93 20.00
N THR A 130 -8.31 0.69 20.79
CA THR A 130 -9.51 0.01 20.32
C THR A 130 -10.22 0.78 19.21
N ASN A 131 -10.31 2.11 19.35
CA ASN A 131 -10.84 2.98 18.29
C ASN A 131 -10.02 2.86 17.01
N TYR A 132 -8.69 2.97 17.11
CA TYR A 132 -7.78 2.80 15.98
C TYR A 132 -7.95 1.45 15.29
N ILE A 133 -8.05 0.36 16.05
CA ILE A 133 -8.26 -0.99 15.51
C ILE A 133 -9.54 -1.06 14.67
N LEU A 134 -10.62 -0.47 15.15
CA LEU A 134 -11.94 -0.52 14.48
C LEU A 134 -12.06 0.47 13.32
N GLU A 135 -11.43 1.63 13.43
CA GLU A 135 -11.52 2.72 12.46
C GLU A 135 -10.47 2.62 11.35
N GLY A 136 -9.29 2.07 11.68
CA GLY A 136 -8.14 2.00 10.80
C GLY A 136 -7.33 3.29 10.70
N GLY A 137 -6.31 3.25 9.84
CA GLY A 137 -5.35 4.32 9.62
C GLY A 137 -5.57 5.13 8.34
N PHE A 138 -6.74 5.06 7.68
CA PHE A 138 -7.00 5.90 6.52
C PHE A 138 -7.22 7.36 6.94
N PRO A 139 -6.36 8.32 6.50
CA PRO A 139 -6.43 9.72 6.98
C PRO A 139 -7.80 10.35 6.80
N ARG A 140 -8.45 10.12 5.66
CA ARG A 140 -9.76 10.69 5.37
C ARG A 140 -10.90 10.08 6.20
N ALA A 141 -10.74 8.82 6.68
CA ALA A 141 -11.73 8.19 7.55
C ALA A 141 -11.89 8.94 8.89
N ILE A 142 -10.82 9.59 9.37
CA ILE A 142 -10.82 10.37 10.62
C ILE A 142 -11.79 11.57 10.55
N LEU A 143 -12.06 12.09 9.35
CA LEU A 143 -12.96 13.24 9.18
C LEU A 143 -14.43 12.91 9.46
N PHE A 144 -14.82 11.63 9.33
CA PHE A 144 -16.18 11.20 9.64
C PHE A 144 -16.35 10.96 11.15
N ASP A 145 -17.48 11.35 11.69
CA ASP A 145 -17.81 11.17 13.12
C ASP A 145 -18.49 9.80 13.36
N ASP A 146 -19.29 9.36 12.40
CA ASP A 146 -20.03 8.09 12.50
C ASP A 146 -19.24 6.89 11.97
N MET A 147 -19.24 5.80 12.73
CA MET A 147 -18.55 4.55 12.36
C MET A 147 -19.13 3.93 11.08
N ALA A 148 -20.43 4.06 10.84
CA ALA A 148 -21.04 3.54 9.62
C ALA A 148 -20.54 4.29 8.37
N ASP A 149 -20.33 5.59 8.47
CA ASP A 149 -19.79 6.39 7.37
C ASP A 149 -18.29 6.12 7.14
N LYS A 150 -17.51 5.91 8.21
CA LYS A 150 -16.11 5.44 8.09
C LYS A 150 -16.05 4.11 7.33
N ARG A 151 -16.89 3.14 7.68
CA ARG A 151 -16.96 1.84 7.01
C ARG A 151 -17.38 1.96 5.54
N LYS A 152 -18.40 2.78 5.24
CA LYS A 152 -18.81 3.05 3.85
C LYS A 152 -17.67 3.67 3.05
N TYR A 153 -16.94 4.61 3.65
CA TYR A 153 -15.78 5.22 3.00
C TYR A 153 -14.73 4.16 2.67
N VAL A 154 -14.33 3.31 3.62
CA VAL A 154 -13.36 2.23 3.40
C VAL A 154 -13.84 1.22 2.35
N GLN A 155 -15.13 0.83 2.38
CA GLN A 155 -15.73 -0.01 1.35
C GLN A 155 -15.63 0.65 -0.03
N GLY A 156 -15.83 1.96 -0.10
CA GLY A 156 -15.63 2.75 -1.33
C GLY A 156 -14.19 2.69 -1.83
N VAL A 157 -13.21 2.87 -0.93
CA VAL A 157 -11.78 2.76 -1.25
C VAL A 157 -11.43 1.38 -1.81
N VAL A 158 -11.88 0.31 -1.15
CA VAL A 158 -11.66 -1.08 -1.62
C VAL A 158 -12.26 -1.29 -3.00
N SER A 159 -13.48 -0.79 -3.22
CA SER A 159 -14.17 -0.91 -4.52
C SER A 159 -13.43 -0.13 -5.62
N GLU A 160 -12.92 1.05 -5.31
CA GLU A 160 -12.14 1.88 -6.23
C GLU A 160 -10.82 1.20 -6.63
N ILE A 161 -10.07 0.69 -5.66
CA ILE A 161 -8.84 -0.09 -5.89
C ILE A 161 -9.16 -1.29 -6.80
N PHE A 162 -10.26 -2.01 -6.54
CA PHE A 162 -10.65 -3.12 -7.37
C PHE A 162 -10.92 -2.70 -8.82
N GLU A 163 -11.77 -1.70 -9.04
CA GLU A 163 -12.18 -1.29 -10.39
C GLU A 163 -11.06 -0.61 -11.17
N LYS A 164 -10.28 0.28 -10.53
CA LYS A 164 -9.20 1.02 -11.21
C LYS A 164 -7.94 0.18 -11.39
N ASP A 165 -7.49 -0.49 -10.34
CA ASP A 165 -6.16 -1.09 -10.31
C ASP A 165 -6.17 -2.58 -10.65
N ILE A 166 -7.08 -3.34 -10.04
CA ILE A 166 -7.04 -4.80 -10.15
C ILE A 166 -7.73 -5.29 -11.41
N ARG A 167 -8.98 -4.85 -11.65
CA ARG A 167 -9.81 -5.35 -12.75
C ARG A 167 -9.25 -5.03 -14.13
N LYS A 168 -8.82 -3.79 -14.33
CA LYS A 168 -8.27 -3.33 -15.63
C LYS A 168 -6.97 -4.06 -15.95
N ARG A 169 -6.08 -4.21 -14.97
CA ARG A 169 -4.76 -4.79 -15.15
C ARG A 169 -4.81 -6.32 -15.37
N LEU A 170 -5.56 -7.04 -14.55
CA LEU A 170 -5.52 -8.50 -14.55
C LEU A 170 -6.55 -9.15 -15.47
N LYS A 171 -7.41 -8.36 -16.14
CA LYS A 171 -8.51 -8.86 -16.96
C LYS A 171 -9.28 -9.96 -16.21
N ILE A 172 -9.71 -9.67 -14.96
CA ILE A 172 -10.44 -10.62 -14.12
C ILE A 172 -11.75 -10.96 -14.81
N LYS A 173 -11.86 -12.22 -15.24
CA LYS A 173 -13.05 -12.73 -15.94
C LYS A 173 -14.20 -13.05 -14.97
N ASN A 174 -13.87 -13.49 -13.76
CA ASN A 174 -14.85 -13.87 -12.75
C ASN A 174 -14.66 -13.00 -11.48
N LYS A 175 -15.51 -11.97 -11.37
CA LYS A 175 -15.52 -11.05 -10.22
C LYS A 175 -15.92 -11.76 -8.93
N GLU A 176 -16.89 -12.68 -8.99
CA GLU A 176 -17.40 -13.41 -7.81
C GLU A 176 -16.32 -14.28 -7.19
N ASN A 177 -15.56 -15.02 -7.99
CA ASN A 177 -14.43 -15.80 -7.49
C ASN A 177 -13.34 -14.92 -6.88
N PHE A 178 -13.09 -13.75 -7.46
CA PHE A 178 -12.14 -12.79 -6.87
C PHE A 178 -12.62 -12.30 -5.51
N GLU A 179 -13.88 -11.88 -5.41
CA GLU A 179 -14.49 -11.44 -4.16
C GLU A 179 -14.46 -12.54 -3.08
N THR A 180 -14.70 -13.79 -3.47
CA THR A 180 -14.64 -14.94 -2.56
C THR A 180 -13.21 -15.12 -2.01
N VAL A 181 -12.18 -15.06 -2.86
CA VAL A 181 -10.77 -15.14 -2.42
C VAL A 181 -10.42 -13.96 -1.52
N ARG A 182 -10.79 -12.74 -1.93
CA ARG A 182 -10.54 -11.53 -1.16
C ARG A 182 -11.14 -11.62 0.24
N LYS A 183 -12.42 -11.92 0.35
CA LYS A 183 -13.12 -12.09 1.63
C LYS A 183 -12.49 -13.18 2.49
N TYR A 184 -12.14 -14.31 1.87
CA TYR A 184 -11.49 -15.39 2.61
C TYR A 184 -10.17 -14.94 3.24
N VAL A 185 -9.30 -14.30 2.46
CA VAL A 185 -7.97 -13.90 2.97
C VAL A 185 -8.08 -12.76 3.98
N ILE A 186 -8.96 -11.78 3.75
CA ILE A 186 -9.22 -10.72 4.73
C ILE A 186 -9.72 -11.29 6.06
N ASN A 187 -10.65 -12.24 6.03
CA ASN A 187 -11.21 -12.83 7.25
C ASN A 187 -10.24 -13.78 8.00
N ASN A 188 -9.19 -14.23 7.33
CA ASN A 188 -8.18 -15.13 7.89
C ASN A 188 -6.79 -14.49 7.99
N PHE A 189 -6.72 -13.16 8.11
CA PHE A 189 -5.44 -12.47 8.27
C PHE A 189 -4.72 -12.94 9.55
N GLY A 190 -3.40 -12.96 9.53
CA GLY A 190 -2.57 -13.47 10.63
C GLY A 190 -2.54 -15.00 10.76
N ALA A 191 -3.44 -15.73 10.11
CA ALA A 191 -3.44 -17.18 10.15
C ALA A 191 -2.39 -17.77 9.20
N THR A 192 -1.68 -18.81 9.68
CA THR A 192 -0.78 -19.59 8.84
C THR A 192 -1.57 -20.37 7.79
N THR A 193 -1.27 -20.18 6.54
CA THR A 193 -2.00 -20.80 5.43
C THR A 193 -1.10 -21.09 4.22
N SER A 194 -1.59 -21.91 3.31
CA SER A 194 -1.00 -22.17 2.01
C SER A 194 -2.04 -21.94 0.90
N LEU A 195 -1.57 -21.75 -0.34
CA LEU A 195 -2.46 -21.61 -1.50
C LEU A 195 -3.42 -22.79 -1.65
N ASN A 196 -2.95 -24.01 -1.34
CA ASN A 196 -3.78 -25.20 -1.40
C ASN A 196 -4.87 -25.18 -0.32
N ASN A 197 -4.50 -24.80 0.91
CA ASN A 197 -5.46 -24.71 2.02
C ASN A 197 -6.55 -23.68 1.71
N ILE A 198 -6.19 -22.52 1.15
CA ILE A 198 -7.15 -21.49 0.71
C ILE A 198 -8.08 -22.05 -0.38
N CYS A 199 -7.49 -22.70 -1.38
CA CYS A 199 -8.24 -23.30 -2.49
C CYS A 199 -9.23 -24.35 -2.00
N ASP A 200 -8.81 -25.24 -1.10
CA ASP A 200 -9.65 -26.31 -0.56
C ASP A 200 -10.77 -25.75 0.33
N ALA A 201 -10.50 -24.74 1.12
CA ALA A 201 -11.51 -24.08 1.95
C ALA A 201 -12.59 -23.41 1.07
N ILE A 202 -12.19 -22.72 0.00
CA ILE A 202 -13.13 -22.08 -0.95
C ILE A 202 -13.96 -23.13 -1.71
N ARG A 203 -13.34 -24.24 -2.13
CA ARG A 203 -14.04 -25.34 -2.81
C ARG A 203 -15.07 -26.03 -1.91
N LYS A 204 -14.74 -26.22 -0.62
CA LYS A 204 -15.69 -26.78 0.36
C LYS A 204 -16.95 -25.93 0.52
N ASN A 205 -16.84 -24.62 0.29
CA ASN A 205 -17.97 -23.69 0.27
C ASN A 205 -18.70 -23.62 -1.09
N GLY A 206 -18.42 -24.54 -2.01
CA GLY A 206 -19.14 -24.70 -3.28
C GLY A 206 -18.60 -23.86 -4.45
N THR A 207 -17.50 -23.09 -4.27
CA THR A 207 -16.94 -22.29 -5.36
C THR A 207 -15.84 -23.06 -6.11
N PRO A 208 -16.03 -23.42 -7.40
CA PRO A 208 -15.02 -24.11 -8.17
C PRO A 208 -13.86 -23.15 -8.51
N ILE A 209 -12.68 -23.39 -7.92
CA ILE A 209 -11.50 -22.57 -8.13
C ILE A 209 -10.24 -23.45 -8.13
N ASN A 210 -9.21 -23.07 -8.87
CA ASN A 210 -7.91 -23.74 -8.86
C ASN A 210 -6.84 -22.89 -8.18
N SER A 211 -5.75 -23.53 -7.75
CA SER A 211 -4.68 -22.88 -6.99
C SER A 211 -3.96 -21.79 -7.79
N SER A 212 -3.86 -21.92 -9.12
CA SER A 212 -3.24 -20.88 -9.96
C SER A 212 -4.10 -19.62 -10.02
N THR A 213 -5.43 -19.76 -10.01
CA THR A 213 -6.36 -18.61 -9.93
C THR A 213 -6.30 -17.96 -8.55
N VAL A 214 -6.29 -18.75 -7.46
CA VAL A 214 -6.11 -18.24 -6.11
C VAL A 214 -4.81 -17.47 -5.98
N SER A 215 -3.69 -18.04 -6.48
CA SER A 215 -2.39 -17.38 -6.48
C SER A 215 -2.40 -16.05 -7.23
N LYS A 216 -3.03 -16.01 -8.41
CA LYS A 216 -3.18 -14.80 -9.22
C LYS A 216 -3.97 -13.72 -8.46
N TYR A 217 -5.04 -14.09 -7.78
CA TYR A 217 -5.89 -13.14 -7.04
C TYR A 217 -5.21 -12.63 -5.79
N ILE A 218 -4.50 -13.49 -5.03
CA ILE A 218 -3.70 -13.06 -3.88
C ILE A 218 -2.59 -12.12 -4.31
N LYS A 219 -1.87 -12.45 -5.39
CA LYS A 219 -0.85 -11.56 -5.94
C LYS A 219 -1.43 -10.19 -6.30
N ALA A 220 -2.64 -10.16 -6.89
CA ALA A 220 -3.32 -8.91 -7.18
C ALA A 220 -3.60 -8.06 -5.95
N LEU A 221 -4.01 -8.68 -4.85
CA LEU A 221 -4.26 -8.01 -3.58
C LEU A 221 -2.96 -7.49 -2.95
N ILE A 222 -1.85 -8.22 -3.10
CA ILE A 222 -0.52 -7.80 -2.65
C ILE A 222 -0.01 -6.62 -3.51
N ASP A 223 -0.11 -6.74 -4.83
CA ASP A 223 0.31 -5.69 -5.75
C ASP A 223 -0.51 -4.39 -5.55
N ALA A 224 -1.78 -4.52 -5.14
CA ALA A 224 -2.67 -3.40 -4.79
C ALA A 224 -2.49 -2.90 -3.34
N LYS A 225 -1.51 -3.43 -2.60
CA LYS A 225 -1.24 -3.06 -1.20
C LYS A 225 -2.45 -3.20 -0.26
N ILE A 226 -3.33 -4.16 -0.54
CA ILE A 226 -4.40 -4.57 0.38
C ILE A 226 -3.85 -5.60 1.37
N LEU A 227 -2.97 -6.48 0.88
CA LEU A 227 -2.32 -7.54 1.64
C LEU A 227 -0.81 -7.44 1.60
N TYR A 228 -0.19 -7.88 2.67
CA TYR A 228 1.23 -8.14 2.77
C TYR A 228 1.48 -9.60 3.08
N GLU A 229 2.41 -10.18 2.36
CA GLU A 229 2.84 -11.56 2.59
C GLU A 229 3.99 -11.59 3.59
N CYS A 230 3.84 -12.40 4.65
CA CYS A 230 4.88 -12.67 5.62
C CYS A 230 5.38 -14.11 5.44
N PRO A 231 6.58 -14.31 4.89
CA PRO A 231 7.13 -15.64 4.69
C PRO A 231 7.53 -16.28 6.01
N ARG A 232 7.56 -17.61 6.05
CA ARG A 232 8.11 -18.35 7.20
C ARG A 232 9.61 -18.55 7.04
N PHE A 233 10.32 -18.40 8.14
CA PHE A 233 11.76 -18.61 8.23
C PHE A 233 12.08 -19.67 9.27
N ASP A 234 12.80 -20.71 8.86
CA ASP A 234 13.30 -21.73 9.78
C ASP A 234 14.66 -21.31 10.34
N MET A 235 14.68 -21.01 11.62
CA MET A 235 15.88 -20.57 12.31
C MET A 235 16.96 -21.66 12.39
N LYS A 236 16.56 -22.94 12.36
CA LYS A 236 17.51 -24.07 12.41
C LYS A 236 18.24 -24.24 11.09
N SER A 237 17.51 -24.27 9.98
CA SER A 237 18.08 -24.40 8.65
C SER A 237 18.55 -23.07 8.05
N LYS A 238 18.20 -21.94 8.67
CA LYS A 238 18.44 -20.57 8.17
C LYS A 238 17.90 -20.36 6.75
N ARG A 239 16.76 -20.96 6.44
CA ARG A 239 16.11 -20.90 5.12
C ARG A 239 14.65 -20.49 5.24
N SER A 240 14.16 -19.78 4.22
CA SER A 240 12.73 -19.57 4.06
C SER A 240 12.03 -20.89 3.75
N ILE A 241 10.95 -21.18 4.47
CA ILE A 241 10.14 -22.39 4.26
C ILE A 241 9.15 -22.08 3.13
N SER A 242 9.20 -22.88 2.05
CA SER A 242 8.22 -22.80 0.98
C SER A 242 6.88 -23.38 1.43
N GLY A 243 5.77 -22.79 0.96
CA GLY A 243 4.42 -23.33 1.08
C GLY A 243 3.53 -22.57 2.04
N GLU A 244 3.81 -22.60 3.34
CA GLU A 244 2.99 -21.90 4.33
C GLU A 244 3.50 -20.48 4.60
N LYS A 245 2.58 -19.54 4.79
CA LYS A 245 2.86 -18.13 5.08
C LYS A 245 1.71 -17.52 5.87
N LYS A 246 1.92 -16.33 6.41
CA LYS A 246 0.83 -15.50 6.94
C LYS A 246 0.59 -14.33 5.97
N TYR A 247 -0.65 -13.84 5.96
CA TYR A 247 -1.02 -12.63 5.25
C TYR A 247 -1.54 -11.60 6.25
N TYR A 248 -1.05 -10.38 6.16
CA TYR A 248 -1.47 -9.26 6.99
C TYR A 248 -2.14 -8.21 6.12
N LEU A 249 -3.10 -7.49 6.69
CA LEU A 249 -3.80 -6.40 6.02
C LEU A 249 -2.97 -5.13 6.10
N ALA A 250 -2.98 -4.34 5.03
CA ALA A 250 -2.39 -3.00 5.08
C ALA A 250 -3.07 -2.12 6.13
N ASP A 251 -4.36 -2.36 6.35
CA ASP A 251 -5.17 -1.64 7.33
C ASP A 251 -6.28 -2.56 7.88
N LEU A 252 -6.47 -2.54 9.20
CA LEU A 252 -7.49 -3.36 9.85
C LEU A 252 -8.92 -2.95 9.49
N SER A 253 -9.13 -1.70 9.05
CA SER A 253 -10.44 -1.25 8.59
C SER A 253 -10.97 -2.06 7.40
N PHE A 254 -10.11 -2.69 6.61
CA PHE A 254 -10.55 -3.62 5.56
C PHE A 254 -11.35 -4.79 6.13
N TYR A 255 -10.94 -5.33 7.28
CA TYR A 255 -11.70 -6.38 7.97
C TYR A 255 -13.00 -5.84 8.55
N TYR A 256 -12.93 -4.73 9.31
CA TYR A 256 -14.08 -4.18 10.01
C TYR A 256 -15.08 -3.46 9.10
N ALA A 257 -14.69 -3.05 7.90
CA ALA A 257 -15.62 -2.52 6.90
C ALA A 257 -16.51 -3.63 6.31
N GLU A 258 -16.02 -4.86 6.22
CA GLU A 258 -16.79 -5.99 5.69
C GLU A 258 -17.57 -6.75 6.77
N ASN A 259 -17.06 -6.73 8.01
CA ASN A 259 -17.64 -7.45 9.14
C ASN A 259 -18.29 -6.48 10.11
N THR A 260 -19.58 -6.65 10.35
CA THR A 260 -20.35 -5.81 11.28
C THR A 260 -20.12 -6.16 12.76
N ASP A 261 -19.46 -7.29 13.03
CA ASP A 261 -19.10 -7.72 14.38
C ASP A 261 -17.90 -6.90 14.87
N ASN A 262 -18.10 -6.16 15.98
CA ASN A 262 -17.05 -5.37 16.61
C ASN A 262 -16.19 -6.19 17.59
N LYS A 263 -16.29 -7.51 17.57
CA LYS A 263 -15.43 -8.36 18.40
C LYS A 263 -14.00 -8.32 17.90
N ILE A 264 -13.11 -7.96 18.81
CA ILE A 264 -11.68 -7.87 18.51
C ILE A 264 -11.02 -9.19 18.96
N ASN A 265 -10.45 -9.91 17.99
CA ASN A 265 -9.51 -10.98 18.29
C ASN A 265 -8.11 -10.35 18.39
N TYR A 266 -7.68 -10.05 19.61
CA TYR A 266 -6.44 -9.30 19.85
C TYR A 266 -5.18 -10.01 19.34
N GLY A 267 -5.12 -11.34 19.28
CA GLY A 267 -3.94 -12.04 18.77
C GLY A 267 -3.55 -11.58 17.35
N PRO A 268 -4.31 -11.97 16.32
CA PRO A 268 -3.99 -11.59 14.94
C PRO A 268 -4.05 -10.09 14.69
N VAL A 269 -4.87 -9.33 15.45
CA VAL A 269 -4.96 -7.86 15.33
C VAL A 269 -3.66 -7.18 15.76
N LEU A 270 -3.12 -7.54 16.93
CA LEU A 270 -1.85 -6.99 17.41
C LEU A 270 -0.67 -7.44 16.55
N GLU A 271 -0.66 -8.70 16.11
CA GLU A 271 0.33 -9.16 15.13
C GLU A 271 0.27 -8.30 13.85
N ASN A 272 -0.91 -8.00 13.33
CA ASN A 272 -1.07 -7.17 12.13
C ASN A 272 -0.50 -5.76 12.33
N ILE A 273 -0.82 -5.11 13.46
CA ILE A 273 -0.32 -3.76 13.77
C ILE A 273 1.21 -3.77 13.85
N VAL A 274 1.80 -4.73 14.59
CA VAL A 274 3.25 -4.83 14.73
C VAL A 274 3.93 -5.12 13.39
N TYR A 275 3.34 -6.01 12.57
CA TYR A 275 3.87 -6.33 11.24
C TYR A 275 3.91 -5.10 10.33
N ILE A 276 2.78 -4.38 10.21
CA ILE A 276 2.69 -3.19 9.35
C ILE A 276 3.61 -2.09 9.86
N TYR A 277 3.69 -1.88 11.17
CA TYR A 277 4.61 -0.92 11.76
C TYR A 277 6.08 -1.25 11.45
N ALA A 278 6.49 -2.51 11.60
CA ALA A 278 7.84 -2.95 11.24
C ALA A 278 8.12 -2.75 9.73
N LYS A 279 7.12 -3.02 8.88
CA LYS A 279 7.21 -2.79 7.42
C LYS A 279 7.35 -1.31 7.07
N SER A 280 6.65 -0.42 7.77
CA SER A 280 6.75 1.04 7.56
C SER A 280 8.11 1.62 7.95
N LEU A 281 8.88 0.88 8.74
CA LEU A 281 10.27 1.19 9.11
C LEU A 281 11.31 0.47 8.23
N ASP A 282 10.90 -0.04 7.07
CA ASP A 282 11.74 -0.77 6.09
C ASP A 282 12.38 -2.06 6.63
N TYR A 283 11.84 -2.62 7.71
CA TYR A 283 12.32 -3.91 8.20
C TYR A 283 11.88 -5.07 7.31
N SER A 284 12.78 -6.04 7.13
CA SER A 284 12.43 -7.35 6.58
C SER A 284 11.85 -8.21 7.69
N VAL A 285 10.58 -8.62 7.54
CA VAL A 285 9.84 -9.36 8.56
C VAL A 285 9.49 -10.75 8.06
N SER A 286 9.66 -11.75 8.91
CA SER A 286 9.25 -13.14 8.66
C SER A 286 8.70 -13.78 9.93
N VAL A 287 7.83 -14.80 9.79
CA VAL A 287 7.39 -15.63 10.91
C VAL A 287 8.50 -16.62 11.25
N GLY A 288 8.92 -16.67 12.49
CA GLY A 288 9.97 -17.54 12.96
C GLY A 288 9.47 -18.95 13.28
N ARG A 289 10.27 -19.97 12.96
CA ARG A 289 10.06 -21.34 13.42
C ARG A 289 11.34 -21.89 14.02
N PHE A 290 11.23 -22.40 15.24
CA PHE A 290 12.31 -23.13 15.90
C PHE A 290 11.79 -24.51 16.36
N GLY A 291 12.04 -25.53 15.54
CA GLY A 291 11.52 -26.88 15.75
C GLY A 291 9.98 -26.90 15.72
N LYS A 292 9.34 -27.14 16.89
CA LYS A 292 7.87 -27.12 17.05
C LYS A 292 7.33 -25.77 17.51
N PHE A 293 8.19 -24.84 17.91
CA PHE A 293 7.80 -23.52 18.41
C PHE A 293 7.71 -22.51 17.27
N GLU A 294 6.76 -21.62 17.36
CA GLU A 294 6.59 -20.47 16.49
C GLU A 294 7.00 -19.21 17.26
N CYS A 295 7.76 -18.34 16.59
CA CYS A 295 8.01 -16.97 17.02
C CYS A 295 7.23 -16.08 16.07
N ASP A 296 6.44 -15.15 16.59
CA ASP A 296 5.54 -14.35 15.77
C ASP A 296 6.32 -13.60 14.69
N PHE A 297 7.45 -12.98 15.04
CA PHE A 297 8.28 -12.26 14.08
C PHE A 297 9.77 -12.44 14.31
N ILE A 298 10.49 -12.53 13.18
CA ILE A 298 11.92 -12.28 13.08
C ILE A 298 12.05 -11.01 12.25
N VAL A 299 12.60 -9.97 12.85
CA VAL A 299 12.79 -8.67 12.22
C VAL A 299 14.26 -8.47 11.90
N ARG A 300 14.57 -8.04 10.68
CA ARG A 300 15.93 -7.71 10.23
C ARG A 300 15.99 -6.28 9.74
N GLY A 301 16.89 -5.50 10.32
CA GLY A 301 17.23 -4.17 9.84
C GLY A 301 18.16 -4.18 8.63
N THR A 302 18.38 -3.01 8.05
CA THR A 302 19.34 -2.80 6.94
C THR A 302 20.78 -3.07 7.36
N ASP A 303 21.08 -2.99 8.64
CA ASP A 303 22.37 -3.28 9.27
C ASP A 303 22.61 -4.77 9.56
N MET A 304 21.75 -5.66 9.04
CA MET A 304 21.77 -7.11 9.28
C MET A 304 21.56 -7.54 10.73
N GLN A 305 21.16 -6.66 11.62
CA GLN A 305 20.78 -7.04 12.99
C GLN A 305 19.41 -7.70 13.02
N TYR A 306 19.25 -8.65 13.94
CA TYR A 306 18.04 -9.45 14.11
C TYR A 306 17.41 -9.13 15.46
N ALA A 307 16.12 -9.00 15.49
CA ALA A 307 15.30 -8.96 16.70
C ALA A 307 14.12 -9.93 16.61
#